data_4f689202a1a57172d131dc05ccab11fe
#
_entry.id   4f689202a1a57172d131dc05ccab11fe
#
_cell.length_a   1.000
_cell.length_b   1.000
_cell.length_c   1.000
_cell.angle_alpha   90.00
_cell.angle_beta   90.00
_cell.angle_gamma   90.00
#
_symmetry.space_group_name_H-M   'P 1'
#
loop_
_entity.id
_entity.type
_entity.pdbx_description
1 polymer ?
#
loop_
_entity_poly.entity_id
_entity_poly.type
_entity_poly.pdbx_seq_one_letter_code
_entity_poly.pdbx_strand_id
1 'polypeptide(L)'
;MPNAFNFSASPFDCLTPDEQRLVRDSVDVAYYPEGAIILDVGTAPSHLWVIIKGYVTQYDGDEVITTYGPDDTFDGRGLVAGKTSNRFVAMEEVVAYQLARQTVTDLIADNATFGALLFSDLSNKLSALSQRQSQHELQSLTLSRVDEAFLRPVHFVDAQTDVLSVVKVFQAQR
;
A
#
# COMPACT_ATOMS: atom_id res chain seq x y z
N MET A 1 -8.80 29.33 14.55
CA MET A 1 -9.15 27.90 14.67
C MET A 1 -8.54 27.20 13.46
N PRO A 2 -7.78 26.12 13.59
CA PRO A 2 -7.30 25.40 12.43
C PRO A 2 -8.50 24.95 11.61
N ASN A 3 -8.33 24.89 10.29
CA ASN A 3 -9.35 24.45 9.35
C ASN A 3 -10.04 23.21 9.88
N ALA A 4 -11.36 23.23 9.84
CA ALA A 4 -12.18 22.17 10.42
C ALA A 4 -11.71 20.83 9.89
N PHE A 5 -11.52 19.86 10.79
CA PHE A 5 -11.28 18.46 10.47
C PHE A 5 -12.22 18.00 9.36
N ASN A 6 -11.69 17.36 8.31
CA ASN A 6 -12.49 16.95 7.15
C ASN A 6 -13.28 15.67 7.45
N PHE A 7 -14.52 15.83 7.92
CA PHE A 7 -15.42 14.70 8.16
C PHE A 7 -16.06 14.12 6.87
N SER A 8 -15.75 14.66 5.71
CA SER A 8 -16.23 14.10 4.44
C SER A 8 -15.26 13.06 3.86
N ALA A 9 -14.07 12.95 4.43
CA ALA A 9 -13.07 11.96 4.03
C ALA A 9 -13.24 10.66 4.81
N SER A 10 -13.07 9.50 4.12
CA SER A 10 -13.03 8.20 4.78
C SER A 10 -11.81 8.10 5.70
N PRO A 11 -11.94 7.47 6.87
CA PRO A 11 -13.09 6.73 7.41
C PRO A 11 -14.08 7.59 8.23
N PHE A 12 -13.92 8.91 8.28
CA PHE A 12 -14.68 9.80 9.18
C PHE A 12 -16.05 10.22 8.64
N ASP A 13 -16.34 9.93 7.37
CA ASP A 13 -17.59 10.26 6.66
C ASP A 13 -18.81 9.48 7.18
N CYS A 14 -18.59 8.38 7.90
CA CYS A 14 -19.64 7.58 8.51
C CYS A 14 -19.99 8.01 9.97
N LEU A 15 -19.27 9.00 10.54
CA LEU A 15 -19.45 9.39 11.92
C LEU A 15 -20.71 10.21 12.13
N THR A 16 -21.43 9.92 13.22
CA THR A 16 -22.56 10.71 13.70
C THR A 16 -22.11 12.10 14.20
N PRO A 17 -23.02 13.09 14.32
CA PRO A 17 -22.66 14.42 14.83
C PRO A 17 -22.02 14.42 16.22
N ASP A 18 -22.39 13.48 17.09
CA ASP A 18 -21.82 13.36 18.44
C ASP A 18 -20.40 12.77 18.41
N GLU A 19 -20.17 11.75 17.58
CA GLU A 19 -18.83 11.19 17.33
C GLU A 19 -17.90 12.21 16.66
N GLN A 20 -18.40 13.01 15.71
CA GLN A 20 -17.65 14.12 15.12
C GLN A 20 -17.27 15.19 16.15
N ARG A 21 -18.14 15.43 17.14
CA ARG A 21 -17.82 16.33 18.25
C ARG A 21 -16.71 15.75 19.12
N LEU A 22 -16.81 14.47 19.47
CA LEU A 22 -15.77 13.76 20.22
C LEU A 22 -14.42 13.85 19.53
N VAL A 23 -14.36 13.60 18.22
CA VAL A 23 -13.12 13.74 17.43
C VAL A 23 -12.59 15.17 17.50
N ARG A 24 -13.43 16.18 17.25
CA ARG A 24 -13.02 17.59 17.30
C ARG A 24 -12.45 18.02 18.64
N ASP A 25 -13.01 17.51 19.74
CA ASP A 25 -12.63 17.91 21.10
C ASP A 25 -11.38 17.17 21.60
N SER A 26 -11.00 16.04 20.94
CA SER A 26 -9.90 15.18 21.34
C SER A 26 -8.72 15.16 20.36
N VAL A 27 -8.81 15.90 19.25
CA VAL A 27 -7.74 15.94 18.25
C VAL A 27 -6.67 16.97 18.61
N ASP A 28 -5.42 16.54 18.58
CA ASP A 28 -4.23 17.38 18.65
C ASP A 28 -3.59 17.58 17.28
N VAL A 29 -2.67 18.55 17.16
CA VAL A 29 -1.92 18.81 15.93
C VAL A 29 -0.45 18.58 16.18
N ALA A 30 0.19 17.80 15.31
CA ALA A 30 1.60 17.54 15.32
C ALA A 30 2.29 18.05 14.05
N TYR A 31 3.55 18.44 14.18
CA TYR A 31 4.43 18.85 13.10
C TYR A 31 5.63 17.90 13.03
N TYR A 32 5.99 17.51 11.81
CA TYR A 32 7.15 16.69 11.52
C TYR A 32 7.97 17.34 10.41
N PRO A 33 9.27 17.59 10.62
CA PRO A 33 10.16 18.09 9.56
C PRO A 33 10.41 17.00 8.51
N GLU A 34 10.86 17.43 7.34
CA GLU A 34 11.31 16.53 6.27
C GLU A 34 12.32 15.49 6.79
N GLY A 35 12.14 14.24 6.39
CA GLY A 35 12.99 13.11 6.80
C GLY A 35 12.71 12.57 8.21
N ALA A 36 11.78 13.17 8.97
CA ALA A 36 11.45 12.67 10.30
C ALA A 36 10.80 11.27 10.21
N ILE A 37 11.28 10.35 11.05
CA ILE A 37 10.63 9.06 11.26
C ILE A 37 9.47 9.28 12.24
N ILE A 38 8.23 9.17 11.74
CA ILE A 38 7.01 9.34 12.55
C ILE A 38 6.73 8.07 13.36
N LEU A 39 6.88 6.92 12.70
CA LEU A 39 6.77 5.60 13.32
C LEU A 39 7.88 4.70 12.81
N ASP A 40 8.46 3.91 13.68
CA ASP A 40 9.45 2.89 13.31
C ASP A 40 8.90 1.49 13.58
N VAL A 41 9.46 0.51 12.89
CA VAL A 41 9.09 -0.90 13.01
C VAL A 41 9.15 -1.35 14.48
N GLY A 42 8.10 -2.00 14.91
CA GLY A 42 8.03 -2.55 16.27
C GLY A 42 7.58 -1.57 17.35
N THR A 43 7.43 -0.28 17.04
CA THR A 43 6.90 0.69 18.00
C THR A 43 5.39 0.48 18.21
N ALA A 44 4.90 0.84 19.40
CA ALA A 44 3.49 0.82 19.73
C ALA A 44 2.90 2.21 19.42
N PRO A 45 2.08 2.37 18.37
CA PRO A 45 1.46 3.64 18.05
C PRO A 45 0.54 4.08 19.20
N SER A 46 0.65 5.34 19.61
CA SER A 46 -0.21 5.94 20.62
C SER A 46 -1.38 6.73 20.03
N HIS A 47 -1.30 7.07 18.76
CA HIS A 47 -2.27 7.89 18.03
C HIS A 47 -2.57 7.32 16.65
N LEU A 48 -3.72 7.70 16.09
CA LEU A 48 -4.00 7.66 14.66
C LEU A 48 -3.65 9.02 14.08
N TRP A 49 -2.98 9.05 12.94
CA TRP A 49 -2.62 10.28 12.25
C TRP A 49 -3.53 10.50 11.04
N VAL A 50 -3.93 11.77 10.86
CA VAL A 50 -4.65 12.24 9.66
C VAL A 50 -3.86 13.41 9.09
N ILE A 51 -3.38 13.30 7.87
CA ILE A 51 -2.50 14.30 7.28
C ILE A 51 -3.31 15.55 6.91
N ILE A 52 -2.86 16.72 7.40
CA ILE A 52 -3.40 18.04 7.02
C ILE A 52 -2.63 18.57 5.81
N LYS A 53 -1.28 18.45 5.85
CA LYS A 53 -0.36 18.95 4.83
C LYS A 53 0.87 18.05 4.76
N GLY A 54 1.42 17.91 3.55
CA GLY A 54 2.62 17.14 3.30
C GLY A 54 2.33 15.69 2.94
N TYR A 55 3.39 14.91 2.80
CA TYR A 55 3.32 13.50 2.40
C TYR A 55 4.13 12.62 3.34
N VAL A 56 3.59 11.45 3.66
CA VAL A 56 4.22 10.42 4.50
C VAL A 56 4.39 9.16 3.68
N THR A 57 5.59 8.61 3.63
CA THR A 57 5.88 7.35 2.93
C THR A 57 6.04 6.21 3.92
N GLN A 58 5.37 5.11 3.62
CA GLN A 58 5.46 3.84 4.33
C GLN A 58 6.50 2.95 3.66
N TYR A 59 7.39 2.36 4.47
CA TYR A 59 8.45 1.46 4.04
C TYR A 59 8.30 0.09 4.69
N ASP A 60 8.59 -0.97 3.92
CA ASP A 60 8.89 -2.30 4.43
C ASP A 60 10.38 -2.59 4.14
N GLY A 61 11.21 -2.58 5.18
CA GLY A 61 12.66 -2.50 5.00
C GLY A 61 13.05 -1.22 4.23
N ASP A 62 13.65 -1.40 3.05
CA ASP A 62 14.03 -0.30 2.15
C ASP A 62 13.03 -0.10 0.99
N GLU A 63 12.00 -0.94 0.90
CA GLU A 63 11.00 -0.86 -0.16
C GLU A 63 9.87 0.10 0.20
N VAL A 64 9.51 0.97 -0.76
CA VAL A 64 8.36 1.88 -0.64
C VAL A 64 7.08 1.09 -0.88
N ILE A 65 6.23 1.00 0.15
CA ILE A 65 4.93 0.36 0.06
C ILE A 65 3.89 1.32 -0.51
N THR A 66 3.75 2.50 0.09
CA THR A 66 2.78 3.52 -0.34
C THR A 66 3.14 4.89 0.21
N THR A 67 2.50 5.91 -0.35
CA THR A 67 2.59 7.30 0.13
C THR A 67 1.20 7.81 0.48
N TYR A 68 1.11 8.47 1.61
CA TYR A 68 -0.10 9.09 2.17
C TYR A 68 -0.03 10.59 1.98
N GLY A 69 -1.12 11.21 1.56
CA GLY A 69 -1.25 12.66 1.37
C GLY A 69 -2.33 13.29 2.26
N PRO A 70 -2.69 14.55 2.02
CA PRO A 70 -3.74 15.25 2.79
C PRO A 70 -5.05 14.45 2.83
N ASP A 71 -5.70 14.49 3.99
CA ASP A 71 -6.90 13.73 4.37
C ASP A 71 -6.70 12.20 4.50
N ASP A 72 -5.53 11.66 4.17
CA ASP A 72 -5.23 10.24 4.40
C ASP A 72 -4.95 9.96 5.88
N THR A 73 -5.36 8.76 6.33
CA THR A 73 -4.96 8.18 7.61
C THR A 73 -3.86 7.14 7.40
N PHE A 74 -2.99 6.97 8.38
CA PHE A 74 -1.99 5.91 8.33
C PHE A 74 -1.83 5.17 9.66
N ASP A 75 -1.36 3.92 9.57
CA ASP A 75 -1.10 2.98 10.65
C ASP A 75 -2.29 2.66 11.60
N GLY A 76 -3.53 2.75 11.09
CA GLY A 76 -4.70 2.34 11.85
C GLY A 76 -4.65 0.88 12.31
N ARG A 77 -4.07 -0.03 11.50
CA ARG A 77 -3.86 -1.43 11.88
C ARG A 77 -2.85 -1.56 13.01
N GLY A 78 -1.69 -0.90 12.91
CA GLY A 78 -0.67 -0.91 13.95
C GLY A 78 -1.19 -0.34 15.26
N LEU A 79 -2.02 0.71 15.18
CA LEU A 79 -2.67 1.29 16.35
C LEU A 79 -3.52 0.26 17.10
N VAL A 80 -4.39 -0.47 16.40
CA VAL A 80 -5.27 -1.47 17.03
C VAL A 80 -4.48 -2.70 17.47
N ALA A 81 -3.55 -3.19 16.66
CA ALA A 81 -2.69 -4.32 17.00
C ALA A 81 -1.69 -4.02 18.12
N GLY A 82 -1.45 -2.75 18.43
CA GLY A 82 -0.48 -2.31 19.44
C GLY A 82 0.98 -2.36 19.00
N LYS A 83 1.23 -2.57 17.70
CA LYS A 83 2.56 -2.62 17.13
C LYS A 83 2.52 -2.28 15.64
N THR A 84 3.36 -1.34 15.20
CA THR A 84 3.52 -1.07 13.79
C THR A 84 4.48 -2.08 13.12
N SER A 85 4.17 -2.47 11.90
CA SER A 85 4.97 -3.42 11.10
C SER A 85 5.90 -2.72 10.12
N ASN A 86 5.67 -1.44 9.85
CA ASN A 86 6.34 -0.67 8.82
C ASN A 86 6.92 0.62 9.40
N ARG A 87 7.87 1.21 8.66
CA ARG A 87 8.41 2.52 8.99
C ARG A 87 7.66 3.60 8.20
N PHE A 88 7.32 4.71 8.87
CA PHE A 88 6.65 5.86 8.27
C PHE A 88 7.54 7.09 8.37
N VAL A 89 7.84 7.72 7.24
CA VAL A 89 8.77 8.84 7.12
C VAL A 89 8.10 10.02 6.45
N ALA A 90 8.29 11.21 7.00
CA ALA A 90 7.86 12.46 6.39
C ALA A 90 8.72 12.78 5.16
N MET A 91 8.11 12.91 3.98
CA MET A 91 8.82 13.21 2.73
C MET A 91 9.12 14.69 2.54
N GLU A 92 8.38 15.52 3.25
CA GLU A 92 8.51 16.97 3.35
C GLU A 92 8.03 17.42 4.72
N GLU A 93 7.85 18.72 4.95
CA GLU A 93 7.20 19.20 6.18
C GLU A 93 5.76 18.68 6.27
N VAL A 94 5.47 17.87 7.28
CA VAL A 94 4.15 17.27 7.52
C VAL A 94 3.48 17.93 8.72
N VAL A 95 2.22 18.31 8.55
CA VAL A 95 1.32 18.67 9.62
C VAL A 95 0.21 17.63 9.64
N ALA A 96 -0.06 17.05 10.81
CA ALA A 96 -1.08 16.01 10.94
C ALA A 96 -1.90 16.20 12.22
N TYR A 97 -3.17 15.85 12.15
CA TYR A 97 -3.97 15.59 13.34
C TYR A 97 -3.53 14.29 14.00
N GLN A 98 -3.60 14.27 15.32
CA GLN A 98 -3.37 13.08 16.15
C GLN A 98 -4.62 12.78 16.97
N LEU A 99 -5.22 11.61 16.77
CA LEU A 99 -6.27 11.08 17.64
C LEU A 99 -5.68 10.05 18.57
N ALA A 100 -5.88 10.23 19.87
CA ALA A 100 -5.43 9.27 20.87
C ALA A 100 -6.01 7.87 20.62
N ARG A 101 -5.19 6.83 20.86
CA ARG A 101 -5.58 5.43 20.68
C ARG A 101 -6.91 5.10 21.37
N GLN A 102 -7.12 5.61 22.58
CA GLN A 102 -8.36 5.36 23.32
C GLN A 102 -9.58 5.89 22.56
N THR A 103 -9.54 7.12 22.08
CA THR A 103 -10.63 7.71 21.29
C THR A 103 -10.94 6.88 20.04
N VAL A 104 -9.90 6.40 19.34
CA VAL A 104 -10.08 5.56 18.14
C VAL A 104 -10.68 4.21 18.49
N THR A 105 -10.25 3.58 19.58
CA THR A 105 -10.81 2.28 20.02
C THR A 105 -12.25 2.41 20.47
N ASP A 106 -12.61 3.49 21.14
CA ASP A 106 -13.99 3.78 21.55
C ASP A 106 -14.87 3.99 20.30
N LEU A 107 -14.41 4.78 19.33
CA LEU A 107 -15.11 4.96 18.05
C LEU A 107 -15.31 3.64 17.30
N ILE A 108 -14.32 2.73 17.28
CA ILE A 108 -14.45 1.41 16.66
C ILE A 108 -15.48 0.55 17.39
N ALA A 109 -15.53 0.62 18.72
CA ALA A 109 -16.47 -0.14 19.53
C ALA A 109 -17.92 0.33 19.34
N ASP A 110 -18.11 1.65 19.23
CA ASP A 110 -19.44 2.26 19.11
C ASP A 110 -19.95 2.29 17.66
N ASN A 111 -19.02 2.38 16.68
CA ASN A 111 -19.33 2.49 15.24
C ASN A 111 -18.57 1.44 14.42
N ALA A 112 -19.21 0.29 14.20
CA ALA A 112 -18.62 -0.82 13.43
C ALA A 112 -18.27 -0.42 11.97
N THR A 113 -19.01 0.55 11.40
CA THR A 113 -18.73 1.06 10.04
C THR A 113 -17.42 1.84 10.01
N PHE A 114 -17.16 2.67 11.02
CA PHE A 114 -15.89 3.37 11.16
C PHE A 114 -14.71 2.38 11.25
N GLY A 115 -14.85 1.35 12.09
CA GLY A 115 -13.85 0.29 12.20
C GLY A 115 -13.61 -0.43 10.87
N ALA A 116 -14.68 -0.79 10.15
CA ALA A 116 -14.57 -1.45 8.84
C ALA A 116 -13.89 -0.56 7.80
N LEU A 117 -14.23 0.73 7.74
CA LEU A 117 -13.62 1.69 6.81
C LEU A 117 -12.14 1.93 7.15
N LEU A 118 -11.80 2.11 8.42
CA LEU A 118 -10.41 2.28 8.86
C LEU A 118 -9.50 1.12 8.41
N PHE A 119 -10.04 -0.11 8.39
CA PHE A 119 -9.31 -1.29 7.92
C PHE A 119 -9.38 -1.50 6.40
N SER A 120 -10.48 -1.10 5.74
CA SER A 120 -10.68 -1.30 4.29
C SER A 120 -9.80 -0.38 3.45
N ASP A 121 -9.55 0.82 3.91
CA ASP A 121 -8.70 1.80 3.20
C ASP A 121 -7.29 1.26 2.98
N LEU A 122 -6.76 0.54 3.95
CA LEU A 122 -5.49 -0.17 3.82
C LEU A 122 -5.54 -1.32 2.79
N SER A 123 -6.64 -2.07 2.76
CA SER A 123 -6.81 -3.18 1.80
C SER A 123 -6.90 -2.66 0.36
N ASN A 124 -7.56 -1.54 0.14
CA ASN A 124 -7.68 -0.91 -1.18
C ASN A 124 -6.32 -0.37 -1.67
N LYS A 125 -5.54 0.24 -0.79
CA LYS A 125 -4.18 0.71 -1.12
C LYS A 125 -3.24 -0.45 -1.44
N LEU A 126 -3.28 -1.54 -0.69
CA LEU A 126 -2.51 -2.76 -0.98
C LEU A 126 -2.93 -3.43 -2.29
N SER A 127 -4.22 -3.48 -2.59
CA SER A 127 -4.73 -4.04 -3.85
C SER A 127 -4.29 -3.21 -5.06
N ALA A 128 -4.28 -1.88 -4.95
CA ALA A 128 -3.79 -0.98 -6.00
C ALA A 128 -2.30 -1.16 -6.28
N LEU A 129 -1.49 -1.43 -5.24
CA LEU A 129 -0.06 -1.72 -5.38
C LEU A 129 0.18 -3.09 -6.03
N SER A 130 -0.54 -4.13 -5.60
CA SER A 130 -0.48 -5.46 -6.21
C SER A 130 -0.84 -5.42 -7.70
N GLN A 131 -1.84 -4.62 -8.08
CA GLN A 131 -2.19 -4.43 -9.49
C GLN A 131 -1.10 -3.68 -10.27
N ARG A 132 -0.44 -2.68 -9.68
CA ARG A 132 0.68 -1.97 -10.31
C ARG A 132 1.90 -2.88 -10.50
N GLN A 133 2.24 -3.69 -9.50
CA GLN A 133 3.32 -4.68 -9.63
C GLN A 133 3.03 -5.70 -10.72
N SER A 134 1.82 -6.26 -10.78
CA SER A 134 1.42 -7.19 -11.83
C SER A 134 1.45 -6.54 -13.23
N GLN A 135 1.09 -5.26 -13.35
CA GLN A 135 1.19 -4.52 -14.62
C GLN A 135 2.66 -4.26 -15.01
N HIS A 136 3.54 -3.97 -14.06
CA HIS A 136 4.98 -3.81 -14.31
C HIS A 136 5.62 -5.13 -14.76
N GLU A 137 5.27 -6.24 -14.14
CA GLU A 137 5.75 -7.58 -14.55
C GLU A 137 5.25 -7.95 -15.94
N LEU A 138 3.97 -7.69 -16.26
CA LEU A 138 3.41 -7.91 -17.57
C LEU A 138 4.05 -6.99 -18.64
N GLN A 139 4.35 -5.73 -18.31
CA GLN A 139 5.07 -4.83 -19.21
C GLN A 139 6.53 -5.28 -19.44
N SER A 140 7.20 -5.78 -18.42
CA SER A 140 8.55 -6.31 -18.57
C SER A 140 8.58 -7.57 -19.43
N LEU A 141 7.56 -8.42 -19.32
CA LEU A 141 7.41 -9.61 -20.17
C LEU A 141 7.07 -9.25 -21.63
N THR A 142 6.27 -8.20 -21.86
CA THR A 142 5.95 -7.74 -23.23
C THR A 142 7.12 -7.00 -23.90
N LEU A 143 8.04 -6.43 -23.13
CA LEU A 143 9.27 -5.81 -23.65
C LEU A 143 10.43 -6.79 -23.77
N SER A 144 10.32 -8.00 -23.19
CA SER A 144 11.30 -9.06 -23.42
C SER A 144 11.17 -9.50 -24.88
N ARG A 145 12.14 -9.11 -25.72
CA ARG A 145 12.31 -9.74 -27.03
C ARG A 145 12.45 -11.22 -26.82
N VAL A 146 11.72 -11.99 -27.62
CA VAL A 146 11.99 -13.43 -27.73
C VAL A 146 13.39 -13.53 -28.33
N ASP A 147 14.40 -13.68 -27.49
CA ASP A 147 15.76 -13.87 -27.93
C ASP A 147 15.87 -15.21 -28.66
N GLU A 148 16.75 -15.27 -29.64
CA GLU A 148 17.04 -16.51 -30.42
C GLU A 148 17.36 -17.72 -29.53
N ALA A 149 17.75 -17.49 -28.26
CA ALA A 149 17.98 -18.54 -27.26
C ALA A 149 16.73 -19.39 -26.95
N PHE A 150 15.54 -18.86 -27.19
CA PHE A 150 14.27 -19.60 -27.01
C PHE A 150 13.70 -20.17 -28.31
N LEU A 151 14.27 -19.80 -29.46
CA LEU A 151 13.88 -20.31 -30.73
C LEU A 151 14.74 -21.55 -31.04
N ARG A 152 14.13 -22.73 -31.03
CA ARG A 152 14.79 -23.91 -31.53
C ARG A 152 14.85 -23.83 -33.07
N PRO A 153 16.02 -24.11 -33.70
CA PRO A 153 16.10 -24.11 -35.14
C PRO A 153 15.09 -25.13 -35.72
N VAL A 154 14.33 -24.66 -36.70
CA VAL A 154 13.37 -25.53 -37.40
C VAL A 154 14.17 -26.32 -38.46
N HIS A 155 14.10 -27.61 -38.38
CA HIS A 155 14.73 -28.51 -39.38
C HIS A 155 13.69 -28.94 -40.40
N PHE A 156 13.97 -28.63 -41.64
CA PHE A 156 13.14 -29.05 -42.74
C PHE A 156 13.70 -30.39 -43.29
N VAL A 157 12.83 -31.35 -43.49
CA VAL A 157 13.12 -32.61 -44.20
C VAL A 157 12.28 -32.65 -45.46
N ASP A 158 12.84 -33.19 -46.56
CA ASP A 158 12.10 -33.35 -47.80
C ASP A 158 10.90 -34.27 -47.58
N ALA A 159 9.80 -34.01 -48.26
CA ALA A 159 8.56 -34.80 -48.15
C ALA A 159 8.74 -36.26 -48.62
N GLN A 160 9.84 -36.56 -49.37
CA GLN A 160 10.19 -37.90 -49.82
C GLN A 160 11.24 -38.60 -48.94
N THR A 161 11.66 -37.96 -47.83
CA THR A 161 12.63 -38.55 -46.90
C THR A 161 11.99 -39.74 -46.18
N ASP A 162 12.67 -40.86 -46.14
CA ASP A 162 12.20 -42.05 -45.45
C ASP A 162 12.13 -41.83 -43.93
N VAL A 163 11.22 -42.55 -43.26
CA VAL A 163 10.92 -42.40 -41.84
C VAL A 163 12.15 -42.64 -40.94
N LEU A 164 13.02 -43.58 -41.31
CA LEU A 164 14.25 -43.89 -40.56
C LEU A 164 15.24 -42.75 -40.59
N SER A 165 15.36 -42.06 -41.71
CA SER A 165 16.21 -40.86 -41.86
C SER A 165 15.65 -39.68 -41.07
N VAL A 166 14.33 -39.48 -41.03
CA VAL A 166 13.67 -38.46 -40.18
C VAL A 166 13.94 -38.74 -38.70
N VAL A 167 13.80 -39.98 -38.26
CA VAL A 167 14.07 -40.35 -36.84
C VAL A 167 15.52 -40.10 -36.45
N LYS A 168 16.49 -40.35 -37.34
CA LYS A 168 17.91 -40.07 -37.09
C LYS A 168 18.18 -38.55 -36.91
N VAL A 169 17.53 -37.70 -37.70
CA VAL A 169 17.63 -36.24 -37.55
C VAL A 169 17.12 -35.80 -36.18
N PHE A 170 16.00 -36.35 -35.70
CA PHE A 170 15.47 -36.04 -34.37
C PHE A 170 16.34 -36.60 -33.23
N GLN A 171 16.99 -37.76 -33.41
CA GLN A 171 17.87 -38.35 -32.39
C GLN A 171 19.21 -37.62 -32.24
N ALA A 172 19.71 -37.03 -33.31
CA ALA A 172 20.97 -36.27 -33.29
C ALA A 172 20.88 -34.90 -32.58
N GLN A 173 19.68 -34.50 -32.13
CA GLN A 173 19.40 -33.19 -31.56
C GLN A 173 18.90 -33.22 -30.10
N ARG A 174 19.16 -34.31 -29.42
CA ARG A 174 18.88 -34.41 -27.98
C ARG A 174 20.06 -33.94 -27.11
#